data_02a18e5252b16a3a81c0360873f97f4b
#
_entry.id   02a18e5252b16a3a81c0360873f97f4b
#
_cell.length_a   1.000
_cell.length_b   1.000
_cell.length_c   1.000
_cell.angle_alpha   90.00
_cell.angle_beta   90.00
_cell.angle_gamma   90.00
#
_symmetry.space_group_name_H-M   'P 1'
#
loop_
_entity.id
_entity.type
_entity.pdbx_description
1 polymer ?
#
loop_
_entity_poly.entity_id
_entity_poly.type
_entity_poly.pdbx_seq_one_letter_code
_entity_poly.pdbx_strand_id
1 'polypeptide(L)'
;MPPANARPTWLLAVGDHFSRLSEDVMPTLIGSPARIEAAGNKPKIIEEFIGRVNSRHEALSIAKMTSPQGWEEPGQTPDFEEFTIVLKGMLRVNYRGGHIDVRAGQAVISHSGEWVRYETPEEGGAEYVAICVPAFAPFNVHRDEAE
;
A
#
# COMPACT_ATOMS: atom_id res chain seq x y z
N MET A 1 8.74 39.57 31.80
CA MET A 1 8.83 39.52 30.34
C MET A 1 9.82 38.42 29.96
N PRO A 2 9.38 37.39 29.25
CA PRO A 2 10.33 36.46 28.68
C PRO A 2 11.18 37.18 27.63
N PRO A 3 12.47 36.83 27.47
CA PRO A 3 13.31 37.49 26.50
C PRO A 3 12.72 37.37 25.11
N ALA A 4 12.76 38.47 24.36
CA ALA A 4 12.10 38.62 23.05
C ALA A 4 12.62 37.70 21.92
N ASN A 5 13.45 36.69 22.24
CA ASN A 5 14.09 35.76 21.30
C ASN A 5 13.95 34.27 21.67
N ALA A 6 13.01 33.91 22.53
CA ALA A 6 12.77 32.49 22.78
C ALA A 6 12.01 31.89 21.59
N ARG A 7 12.68 31.12 20.77
CA ARG A 7 12.03 30.32 19.71
C ARG A 7 11.09 29.31 20.36
N PRO A 8 9.87 29.18 19.88
CA PRO A 8 8.95 28.16 20.40
C PRO A 8 9.57 26.75 20.22
N THR A 9 9.36 25.89 21.19
CA THR A 9 9.92 24.51 21.20
C THR A 9 9.55 23.68 19.98
N TRP A 10 8.42 23.94 19.33
CA TRP A 10 8.04 23.25 18.10
C TRP A 10 8.90 23.66 16.89
N LEU A 11 9.48 24.87 16.90
CA LEU A 11 10.38 25.32 15.83
C LEU A 11 11.73 24.60 15.87
N LEU A 12 12.16 24.13 17.05
CA LEU A 12 13.40 23.36 17.21
C LEU A 12 13.24 21.95 16.65
N ALA A 13 12.07 21.32 16.85
CA ALA A 13 11.78 20.01 16.29
C ALA A 13 11.67 20.03 14.75
N VAL A 14 11.14 21.12 14.19
CA VAL A 14 11.07 21.34 12.76
C VAL A 14 12.45 21.66 12.18
N GLY A 15 13.29 22.36 12.95
CA GLY A 15 14.66 22.70 12.51
C GLY A 15 15.54 21.48 12.29
N ASP A 16 15.50 20.49 13.17
CA ASP A 16 16.28 19.27 13.03
C ASP A 16 15.82 18.40 11.85
N HIS A 17 14.54 18.41 11.55
CA HIS A 17 13.99 17.70 10.38
C HIS A 17 14.41 18.40 9.08
N PHE A 18 14.34 19.73 9.02
CA PHE A 18 14.77 20.50 7.86
C PHE A 18 16.29 20.47 7.62
N SER A 19 17.11 20.36 8.67
CA SER A 19 18.57 20.25 8.48
C SER A 19 18.97 18.91 7.87
N ARG A 20 18.25 17.82 8.15
CA ARG A 20 18.43 16.52 7.47
C ARG A 20 17.96 16.55 6.01
N LEU A 21 16.89 17.29 5.71
CA LEU A 21 16.39 17.46 4.34
C LEU A 21 17.25 18.41 3.52
N SER A 22 17.96 19.37 4.15
CA SER A 22 18.82 20.32 3.43
C SER A 22 20.14 19.70 2.94
N GLU A 23 20.57 18.56 3.50
CA GLU A 23 21.73 17.80 3.02
C GLU A 23 21.35 16.95 1.79
N ASP A 24 20.06 16.66 1.59
CA ASP A 24 19.54 15.83 0.50
C ASP A 24 18.47 16.62 -0.26
N VAL A 25 18.91 17.64 -1.02
CA VAL A 25 18.02 18.54 -1.79
C VAL A 25 17.51 17.93 -3.08
N MET A 26 17.88 16.68 -3.39
CA MET A 26 17.44 16.01 -4.63
C MET A 26 16.33 15.00 -4.35
N PRO A 27 15.32 14.97 -5.22
CA PRO A 27 14.35 13.87 -5.19
C PRO A 27 15.07 12.53 -5.38
N THR A 28 14.51 11.47 -4.79
CA THR A 28 15.04 10.13 -4.95
C THR A 28 14.33 9.43 -6.10
N LEU A 29 15.09 9.01 -7.11
CA LEU A 29 14.58 8.18 -8.19
C LEU A 29 14.55 6.72 -7.74
N ILE A 30 13.39 6.07 -7.89
CA ILE A 30 13.26 4.62 -7.78
C ILE A 30 13.35 4.05 -9.19
N GLY A 31 14.50 3.50 -9.55
CA GLY A 31 14.80 3.06 -10.92
C GLY A 31 14.09 1.77 -11.34
N SER A 32 13.72 0.93 -10.38
CA SER A 32 13.01 -0.32 -10.62
C SER A 32 12.34 -0.82 -9.35
N PRO A 33 11.27 -1.63 -9.47
CA PRO A 33 10.61 -2.22 -8.30
C PRO A 33 11.34 -3.47 -7.81
N ALA A 34 11.02 -3.88 -6.58
CA ALA A 34 11.31 -5.22 -6.09
C ALA A 34 10.11 -6.13 -6.32
N ARG A 35 10.36 -7.36 -6.75
CA ARG A 35 9.33 -8.40 -6.81
C ARG A 35 9.04 -8.92 -5.42
N ILE A 36 7.76 -8.90 -5.05
CA ILE A 36 7.27 -9.46 -3.78
C ILE A 36 6.49 -10.73 -4.10
N GLU A 37 6.68 -11.77 -3.29
CA GLU A 37 5.91 -13.00 -3.42
C GLU A 37 4.44 -12.76 -3.11
N ALA A 38 3.56 -13.21 -3.99
CA ALA A 38 2.13 -13.04 -3.86
C ALA A 38 1.47 -14.24 -3.19
N ALA A 39 0.44 -13.96 -2.38
CA ALA A 39 -0.49 -14.99 -1.93
C ALA A 39 -1.59 -15.21 -2.98
N GLY A 40 -2.24 -16.36 -2.91
CA GLY A 40 -3.38 -16.67 -3.76
C GLY A 40 -3.23 -17.98 -4.53
N ASN A 41 -4.30 -18.31 -5.25
CA ASN A 41 -4.44 -19.58 -5.97
C ASN A 41 -3.78 -19.62 -7.35
N LYS A 42 -3.38 -18.46 -7.87
CA LYS A 42 -2.73 -18.31 -9.17
C LYS A 42 -1.55 -17.35 -9.08
N PRO A 43 -0.57 -17.43 -10.00
CA PRO A 43 0.52 -16.48 -10.04
C PRO A 43 0.02 -15.05 -10.26
N LYS A 44 0.45 -14.15 -9.38
CA LYS A 44 0.20 -12.72 -9.44
C LYS A 44 1.54 -12.00 -9.38
N ILE A 45 1.67 -10.91 -10.10
CA ILE A 45 2.88 -10.09 -10.09
C ILE A 45 2.68 -8.93 -9.12
N ILE A 46 3.55 -8.83 -8.12
CA ILE A 46 3.63 -7.68 -7.20
C ILE A 46 4.96 -6.99 -7.41
N GLU A 47 4.90 -5.72 -7.79
CA GLU A 47 6.07 -4.88 -8.01
C GLU A 47 6.03 -3.73 -7.01
N GLU A 48 6.75 -3.88 -5.89
CA GLU A 48 6.87 -2.83 -4.88
C GLU A 48 7.88 -1.79 -5.35
N PHE A 49 7.42 -0.57 -5.58
CA PHE A 49 8.29 0.56 -5.90
C PHE A 49 8.81 1.24 -4.64
N ILE A 50 7.92 1.53 -3.70
CA ILE A 50 8.24 2.16 -2.42
C ILE A 50 7.68 1.29 -1.31
N GLY A 51 8.49 1.04 -0.29
CA GLY A 51 8.10 0.21 0.85
C GLY A 51 9.28 -0.40 1.56
N ARG A 52 9.01 -1.39 2.41
CA ARG A 52 10.01 -1.96 3.31
C ARG A 52 11.14 -2.70 2.58
N VAL A 53 10.85 -3.30 1.42
CA VAL A 53 11.83 -4.12 0.68
C VAL A 53 12.63 -3.27 -0.29
N ASN A 54 11.97 -2.53 -1.18
CA ASN A 54 12.65 -1.85 -2.28
C ASN A 54 13.34 -0.54 -1.86
N SER A 55 12.67 0.28 -1.08
CA SER A 55 13.18 1.61 -0.69
C SER A 55 13.42 1.79 0.81
N ARG A 56 13.09 0.78 1.62
CA ARG A 56 13.21 0.76 3.08
C ARG A 56 12.38 1.83 3.78
N HIS A 57 11.18 2.07 3.27
CA HIS A 57 10.20 2.97 3.89
C HIS A 57 9.17 2.19 4.69
N GLU A 58 8.88 2.66 5.90
CA GLU A 58 7.90 2.05 6.81
C GLU A 58 6.58 2.84 6.86
N ALA A 59 6.60 4.12 6.49
CA ALA A 59 5.42 4.98 6.57
C ALA A 59 4.33 4.59 5.57
N LEU A 60 4.72 4.15 4.39
CA LEU A 60 3.80 3.69 3.35
C LEU A 60 4.49 2.74 2.37
N SER A 61 3.70 1.96 1.65
CA SER A 61 4.17 1.20 0.50
C SER A 61 3.32 1.49 -0.72
N ILE A 62 3.95 1.45 -1.90
CA ILE A 62 3.29 1.63 -3.19
C ILE A 62 3.74 0.48 -4.09
N ALA A 63 2.79 -0.32 -4.55
CA ALA A 63 3.05 -1.47 -5.39
C ALA A 63 2.09 -1.53 -6.57
N LYS A 64 2.62 -1.92 -7.72
CA LYS A 64 1.80 -2.27 -8.89
C LYS A 64 1.51 -3.75 -8.87
N MET A 65 0.25 -4.08 -9.03
CA MET A 65 -0.26 -5.45 -9.05
C MET A 65 -0.74 -5.81 -10.45
N THR A 66 -0.39 -7.01 -10.90
CA THR A 66 -0.93 -7.60 -12.12
C THR A 66 -1.46 -8.98 -11.76
N SER A 67 -2.77 -9.14 -11.79
CA SER A 67 -3.46 -10.36 -11.36
C SER A 67 -4.19 -10.98 -12.54
N PRO A 68 -4.03 -12.30 -12.79
CA PRO A 68 -4.72 -12.96 -13.88
C PRO A 68 -6.18 -13.20 -13.59
N GLN A 69 -6.96 -13.54 -14.62
CA GLN A 69 -8.34 -14.00 -14.44
C GLN A 69 -8.41 -15.17 -13.46
N GLY A 70 -9.35 -15.10 -12.53
CA GLY A 70 -9.60 -16.17 -11.56
C GLY A 70 -8.63 -16.21 -10.40
N TRP A 71 -7.75 -15.19 -10.27
CA TRP A 71 -6.94 -15.05 -9.07
C TRP A 71 -7.82 -14.65 -7.89
N GLU A 72 -7.60 -15.30 -6.77
CA GLU A 72 -8.15 -14.92 -5.47
C GLU A 72 -7.13 -15.19 -4.37
N GLU A 73 -7.10 -14.35 -3.36
CA GLU A 73 -6.24 -14.51 -2.20
C GLU A 73 -7.03 -14.97 -0.97
N PRO A 74 -6.36 -15.48 0.08
CA PRO A 74 -6.99 -15.66 1.38
C PRO A 74 -7.53 -14.33 1.89
N GLY A 75 -8.60 -14.35 2.68
CA GLY A 75 -9.06 -13.17 3.39
C GLY A 75 -7.98 -12.63 4.33
N GLN A 76 -8.04 -11.36 4.63
CA GLN A 76 -7.07 -10.69 5.50
C GLN A 76 -7.75 -9.63 6.36
N THR A 77 -7.16 -9.37 7.52
CA THR A 77 -7.59 -8.30 8.43
C THR A 77 -6.39 -7.40 8.74
N PRO A 78 -6.02 -6.52 7.80
CA PRO A 78 -4.77 -5.78 7.90
C PRO A 78 -4.77 -4.72 8.99
N ASP A 79 -3.58 -4.40 9.51
CA ASP A 79 -3.35 -3.26 10.39
C ASP A 79 -3.16 -1.94 9.62
N PHE A 80 -3.12 -2.00 8.30
CA PHE A 80 -2.93 -0.82 7.44
C PHE A 80 -4.23 -0.42 6.74
N GLU A 81 -4.35 0.86 6.42
CA GLU A 81 -5.26 1.36 5.40
C GLU A 81 -4.72 0.99 4.03
N GLU A 82 -5.57 0.55 3.10
CA GLU A 82 -5.15 0.27 1.73
C GLU A 82 -5.98 1.08 0.74
N PHE A 83 -5.27 1.85 -0.08
CA PHE A 83 -5.83 2.68 -1.14
C PHE A 83 -5.46 2.04 -2.47
N THR A 84 -6.45 1.65 -3.25
CA THR A 84 -6.20 0.96 -4.52
C THR A 84 -6.84 1.71 -5.68
N ILE A 85 -6.05 1.95 -6.73
CA ILE A 85 -6.51 2.55 -7.99
C ILE A 85 -6.39 1.48 -9.07
N VAL A 86 -7.51 1.16 -9.74
CA VAL A 86 -7.52 0.19 -10.83
C VAL A 86 -7.19 0.88 -12.15
N LEU A 87 -6.18 0.35 -12.85
CA LEU A 87 -5.69 0.88 -14.11
C LEU A 87 -6.30 0.16 -15.32
N LYS A 88 -6.50 -1.18 -15.19
CA LYS A 88 -7.11 -2.03 -16.24
C LYS A 88 -7.90 -3.14 -15.57
N GLY A 89 -8.99 -3.54 -16.23
CA GLY A 89 -9.80 -4.66 -15.78
C GLY A 89 -10.69 -4.31 -14.59
N MET A 90 -10.92 -5.30 -13.74
CA MET A 90 -11.79 -5.17 -12.58
C MET A 90 -11.21 -5.94 -11.39
N LEU A 91 -11.12 -5.27 -10.25
CA LEU A 91 -10.77 -5.85 -8.95
C LEU A 91 -12.04 -5.97 -8.11
N ARG A 92 -12.33 -7.16 -7.62
CA ARG A 92 -13.42 -7.38 -6.67
C ARG A 92 -12.89 -7.38 -5.25
N VAL A 93 -13.48 -6.56 -4.41
CA VAL A 93 -13.16 -6.48 -2.98
C VAL A 93 -14.34 -7.05 -2.21
N ASN A 94 -14.16 -8.24 -1.64
CA ASN A 94 -15.14 -8.85 -0.76
C ASN A 94 -14.94 -8.32 0.65
N TYR A 95 -16.05 -8.03 1.33
CA TYR A 95 -16.08 -7.61 2.74
C TYR A 95 -17.24 -8.32 3.45
N ARG A 96 -17.39 -8.11 4.75
CA ARG A 96 -18.41 -8.86 5.55
C ARG A 96 -19.84 -8.69 5.07
N GLY A 97 -20.17 -7.55 4.44
CA GLY A 97 -21.53 -7.24 3.97
C GLY A 97 -21.79 -7.55 2.49
N GLY A 98 -20.78 -7.97 1.72
CA GLY A 98 -20.93 -8.20 0.29
C GLY A 98 -19.63 -7.99 -0.48
N HIS A 99 -19.71 -7.35 -1.65
CA HIS A 99 -18.53 -7.03 -2.43
C HIS A 99 -18.68 -5.72 -3.19
N ILE A 100 -17.55 -5.15 -3.54
CA ILE A 100 -17.45 -3.96 -4.38
C ILE A 100 -16.59 -4.32 -5.60
N ASP A 101 -17.09 -4.03 -6.79
CA ASP A 101 -16.36 -4.19 -8.04
C ASP A 101 -15.76 -2.84 -8.43
N VAL A 102 -14.43 -2.79 -8.47
CA VAL A 102 -13.66 -1.59 -8.79
C VAL A 102 -13.12 -1.73 -10.20
N ARG A 103 -13.58 -0.86 -11.10
CA ARG A 103 -13.20 -0.91 -12.53
C ARG A 103 -12.11 0.11 -12.85
N ALA A 104 -11.50 -0.05 -14.02
CA ALA A 104 -10.48 0.90 -14.49
C ALA A 104 -10.95 2.35 -14.35
N GLY A 105 -10.11 3.20 -13.77
CA GLY A 105 -10.44 4.60 -13.48
C GLY A 105 -11.15 4.84 -12.15
N GLN A 106 -11.40 3.77 -11.38
CA GLN A 106 -12.01 3.85 -10.05
C GLN A 106 -11.01 3.48 -8.97
N ALA A 107 -11.31 3.83 -7.73
CA ALA A 107 -10.51 3.52 -6.56
C ALA A 107 -11.37 2.97 -5.43
N VAL A 108 -10.73 2.27 -4.50
CA VAL A 108 -11.35 1.75 -3.28
C VAL A 108 -10.44 1.99 -2.09
N ILE A 109 -11.03 2.24 -0.93
CA ILE A 109 -10.34 2.31 0.35
C ILE A 109 -10.78 1.13 1.19
N SER A 110 -9.82 0.30 1.63
CA SER A 110 -10.03 -0.75 2.61
C SER A 110 -9.49 -0.26 3.95
N HIS A 111 -10.33 -0.26 4.99
CA HIS A 111 -9.97 0.32 6.28
C HIS A 111 -9.23 -0.67 7.17
N SER A 112 -8.26 -0.17 7.93
CA SER A 112 -7.51 -0.95 8.92
C SER A 112 -8.44 -1.68 9.89
N GLY A 113 -8.14 -2.95 10.18
CA GLY A 113 -8.88 -3.76 11.13
C GLY A 113 -10.16 -4.40 10.57
N GLU A 114 -10.51 -4.13 9.31
CA GLU A 114 -11.66 -4.74 8.65
C GLU A 114 -11.22 -5.91 7.76
N TRP A 115 -12.01 -6.98 7.77
CA TRP A 115 -11.76 -8.14 6.93
C TRP A 115 -12.09 -7.83 5.47
N VAL A 116 -11.16 -8.16 4.56
CA VAL A 116 -11.34 -8.06 3.11
C VAL A 116 -10.70 -9.26 2.41
N ARG A 117 -11.20 -9.55 1.21
CA ARG A 117 -10.58 -10.52 0.30
C ARG A 117 -10.65 -10.00 -1.12
N TYR A 118 -9.50 -9.92 -1.78
CA TYR A 118 -9.38 -9.43 -3.14
C TYR A 118 -9.40 -10.60 -4.13
N GLU A 119 -10.04 -10.37 -5.28
CA GLU A 119 -10.06 -11.31 -6.39
C GLU A 119 -10.22 -10.60 -7.73
N THR A 120 -9.80 -11.25 -8.81
CA THR A 120 -9.94 -10.74 -10.18
C THR A 120 -10.64 -11.78 -11.05
N PRO A 121 -11.99 -11.91 -10.93
CA PRO A 121 -12.74 -12.99 -11.55
C PRO A 121 -12.98 -12.82 -13.05
N GLU A 122 -12.88 -11.60 -13.60
CA GLU A 122 -13.22 -11.34 -15.00
C GLU A 122 -12.06 -11.68 -15.96
N GLU A 123 -12.41 -11.95 -17.20
CA GLU A 123 -11.47 -12.17 -18.30
C GLU A 123 -10.49 -10.99 -18.41
N GLY A 124 -9.20 -11.31 -18.59
CA GLY A 124 -8.13 -10.32 -18.63
C GLY A 124 -7.57 -9.92 -17.26
N GLY A 125 -8.22 -10.32 -16.16
CA GLY A 125 -7.76 -9.99 -14.81
C GLY A 125 -7.79 -8.50 -14.52
N ALA A 126 -6.77 -8.00 -13.81
CA ALA A 126 -6.67 -6.58 -13.49
C ALA A 126 -5.22 -6.13 -13.30
N GLU A 127 -5.00 -4.84 -13.58
CA GLU A 127 -3.80 -4.10 -13.17
C GLU A 127 -4.22 -2.96 -12.26
N TYR A 128 -3.55 -2.82 -11.13
CA TYR A 128 -3.88 -1.82 -10.14
C TYR A 128 -2.67 -1.41 -9.32
N VAL A 129 -2.75 -0.23 -8.71
CA VAL A 129 -1.74 0.27 -7.78
C VAL A 129 -2.35 0.27 -6.38
N ALA A 130 -1.67 -0.38 -5.45
CA ALA A 130 -2.07 -0.45 -4.05
C ALA A 130 -1.09 0.33 -3.17
N ILE A 131 -1.65 1.19 -2.32
CA ILE A 131 -0.91 2.00 -1.35
C ILE A 131 -1.34 1.56 0.04
N CYS A 132 -0.41 1.08 0.85
CA CYS A 132 -0.65 0.70 2.24
C CYS A 132 -0.02 1.72 3.19
N VAL A 133 -0.77 2.12 4.21
CA VAL A 133 -0.33 3.06 5.25
C VAL A 133 -0.69 2.49 6.63
N PRO A 134 0.30 2.08 7.45
CA PRO A 134 1.75 1.97 7.18
C PRO A 134 2.08 0.96 6.08
N ALA A 135 3.34 0.91 5.70
CA ALA A 135 3.82 0.03 4.63
C ALA A 135 3.46 -1.45 4.87
N PHE A 136 3.09 -2.14 3.80
CA PHE A 136 2.86 -3.58 3.82
C PHE A 136 4.06 -4.34 4.40
N ALA A 137 3.77 -5.32 5.25
CA ALA A 137 4.73 -6.30 5.75
C ALA A 137 4.00 -7.63 6.02
N PRO A 138 4.71 -8.78 5.98
CA PRO A 138 4.08 -10.06 6.32
C PRO A 138 3.48 -10.11 7.73
N PHE A 139 4.01 -9.32 8.67
CA PHE A 139 3.52 -9.30 10.05
C PHE A 139 2.27 -8.45 10.28
N ASN A 140 1.86 -7.58 9.34
CA ASN A 140 0.74 -6.67 9.53
C ASN A 140 -0.46 -6.92 8.60
N VAL A 141 -0.38 -7.90 7.71
CA VAL A 141 -1.48 -8.22 6.78
C VAL A 141 -2.53 -9.15 7.39
N HIS A 142 -2.15 -9.99 8.32
CA HIS A 142 -3.01 -10.93 9.05
C HIS A 142 -3.96 -11.72 8.14
N ARG A 143 -3.36 -12.57 7.30
CA ARG A 143 -4.12 -13.45 6.40
C ARG A 143 -4.80 -14.56 7.20
N ASP A 144 -6.00 -14.95 6.75
CA ASP A 144 -6.70 -16.10 7.26
C ASP A 144 -5.82 -17.34 7.06
N GLU A 145 -5.91 -18.28 8.01
CA GLU A 145 -5.19 -19.54 7.90
C GLU A 145 -5.74 -20.35 6.72
N ALA A 146 -4.83 -21.04 6.01
CA ALA A 146 -5.24 -22.00 4.98
C ALA A 146 -5.93 -23.19 5.65
N GLU A 147 -7.14 -23.54 5.16
CA GLU A 147 -7.83 -24.77 5.54
C GLU A 147 -7.14 -26.02 4.94
#